data_c994dbe67d2f70441ace9a6a660602e3
#
_entry.id   c994dbe67d2f70441ace9a6a660602e3
#
_cell.length_a   1.000
_cell.length_b   1.000
_cell.length_c   1.000
_cell.angle_alpha   90.00
_cell.angle_beta   90.00
_cell.angle_gamma   90.00
#
_symmetry.space_group_name_H-M   'P 1'
#
loop_
_entity.id
_entity.type
_entity.pdbx_description
1 polymer ?
#
loop_
_entity_poly.entity_id
_entity_poly.type
_entity_poly.pdbx_seq_one_letter_code
_entity_poly.pdbx_strand_id
1 'polypeptide(L)'
;MHHAPYSSDEDDYGNTWKESSTNGDLKIRNISKLFDKYKVDFVFYGHLHCYEKSFPIKNDKYDKDGTYYVLAGGGGGNLEDFSPFPNYFSQKKFRGHHYLKIDISDKKLFYYVYDIYNNLVDYLELNK
;
A
#
# COMPACT_ATOMS: atom_id res chain seq x y z
N MET A 1 -7.10 2.08 -7.92
CA MET A 1 -8.12 1.02 -7.77
C MET A 1 -8.74 1.12 -6.39
N HIS A 2 -9.85 0.39 -6.05
CA HIS A 2 -10.48 0.50 -4.74
C HIS A 2 -9.96 -0.57 -3.76
N HIS A 3 -10.16 -1.85 -4.07
CA HIS A 3 -9.75 -2.96 -3.20
C HIS A 3 -8.24 -3.17 -3.17
N ALA A 4 -7.73 -3.58 -2.01
CA ALA A 4 -6.31 -3.77 -1.74
C ALA A 4 -5.80 -5.13 -2.23
N PRO A 5 -4.91 -5.20 -3.22
CA PRO A 5 -4.27 -6.47 -3.58
C PRO A 5 -3.34 -6.97 -2.48
N TYR A 6 -2.75 -6.07 -1.71
CA TYR A 6 -1.93 -6.37 -0.54
C TYR A 6 -2.35 -5.45 0.60
N SER A 7 -2.68 -6.01 1.75
CA SER A 7 -2.94 -5.27 2.99
C SER A 7 -2.76 -6.17 4.19
N SER A 8 -2.28 -5.59 5.27
CA SER A 8 -2.24 -6.22 6.59
C SER A 8 -3.36 -5.73 7.51
N ASP A 9 -4.36 -5.06 6.94
CA ASP A 9 -5.52 -4.61 7.68
C ASP A 9 -6.42 -5.79 8.07
N GLU A 10 -7.18 -5.61 9.15
CA GLU A 10 -8.34 -6.43 9.50
C GLU A 10 -9.43 -6.15 8.47
N ASP A 11 -9.92 -7.18 7.79
CA ASP A 11 -10.57 -6.83 6.58
C ASP A 11 -11.89 -7.49 6.26
N ASP A 12 -12.51 -6.91 5.27
CA ASP A 12 -13.72 -7.34 4.59
C ASP A 12 -13.49 -8.51 3.59
N TYR A 13 -12.27 -9.04 3.50
CA TYR A 13 -11.91 -10.07 2.51
C TYR A 13 -12.01 -11.49 3.05
N GLY A 14 -12.62 -11.65 4.24
CA GLY A 14 -12.75 -12.93 4.92
C GLY A 14 -11.51 -13.36 5.67
N ASN A 15 -10.59 -12.42 5.93
CA ASN A 15 -9.47 -12.66 6.82
C ASN A 15 -9.94 -12.84 8.24
N THR A 16 -9.46 -13.86 8.89
CA THR A 16 -9.65 -14.03 10.32
C THR A 16 -8.32 -13.79 11.00
N TRP A 17 -8.17 -12.68 11.69
CA TRP A 17 -6.97 -12.40 12.47
C TRP A 17 -6.62 -13.47 13.49
N LYS A 18 -7.57 -14.33 13.83
CA LYS A 18 -7.38 -15.36 14.84
C LYS A 18 -6.56 -16.55 14.35
N GLU A 19 -6.53 -16.79 13.05
CA GLU A 19 -5.93 -18.02 12.50
C GLU A 19 -4.97 -17.74 11.36
N SER A 20 -5.38 -16.95 10.38
CA SER A 20 -4.55 -16.62 9.21
C SER A 20 -5.07 -15.35 8.53
N SER A 21 -4.21 -14.71 7.76
CA SER A 21 -4.59 -13.59 6.91
C SER A 21 -4.26 -13.91 5.45
N THR A 22 -5.16 -13.52 4.52
CA THR A 22 -4.89 -13.54 3.08
C THR A 22 -3.95 -12.41 2.67
N ASN A 23 -3.73 -11.44 3.58
CA ASN A 23 -2.94 -10.24 3.33
C ASN A 23 -3.43 -9.45 2.10
N GLY A 24 -4.73 -9.24 2.03
CA GLY A 24 -5.42 -8.50 0.98
C GLY A 24 -6.34 -9.37 0.11
N ASP A 25 -6.95 -8.75 -0.89
CA ASP A 25 -7.90 -9.39 -1.81
C ASP A 25 -7.18 -10.25 -2.85
N LEU A 26 -7.25 -11.57 -2.70
CA LEU A 26 -6.60 -12.54 -3.60
C LEU A 26 -7.14 -12.49 -5.03
N LYS A 27 -8.42 -12.12 -5.22
CA LYS A 27 -9.01 -12.00 -6.58
C LYS A 27 -8.38 -10.81 -7.30
N ILE A 28 -8.26 -9.69 -6.60
CA ILE A 28 -7.66 -8.47 -7.12
C ILE A 28 -6.15 -8.62 -7.28
N ARG A 29 -5.48 -9.38 -6.42
CA ARG A 29 -4.03 -9.63 -6.51
C ARG A 29 -3.61 -10.22 -7.85
N ASN A 30 -4.46 -10.98 -8.51
CA ASN A 30 -4.16 -11.52 -9.85
C ASN A 30 -3.87 -10.42 -10.90
N ILE A 31 -4.35 -9.18 -10.68
CA ILE A 31 -4.06 -8.04 -11.55
C ILE A 31 -2.59 -7.60 -11.42
N SER A 32 -1.88 -7.94 -10.35
CA SER A 32 -0.47 -7.58 -10.15
C SER A 32 0.42 -8.04 -11.31
N LYS A 33 0.07 -9.15 -11.96
CA LYS A 33 0.77 -9.65 -13.17
C LYS A 33 0.78 -8.65 -14.33
N LEU A 34 -0.27 -7.82 -14.44
CA LEU A 34 -0.31 -6.75 -15.45
C LEU A 34 0.63 -5.61 -15.05
N PHE A 35 0.66 -5.26 -13.76
CA PHE A 35 1.56 -4.23 -13.26
C PHE A 35 3.03 -4.63 -13.43
N ASP A 36 3.36 -5.89 -13.16
CA ASP A 36 4.69 -6.47 -13.43
C ASP A 36 5.06 -6.40 -14.90
N LYS A 37 4.12 -6.80 -15.79
CA LYS A 37 4.31 -6.79 -17.24
C LYS A 37 4.59 -5.39 -17.78
N TYR A 38 3.86 -4.39 -17.28
CA TYR A 38 3.97 -3.01 -17.76
C TYR A 38 4.91 -2.15 -16.92
N LYS A 39 5.63 -2.75 -15.95
CA LYS A 39 6.60 -2.06 -15.09
C LYS A 39 6.01 -0.83 -14.41
N VAL A 40 4.84 -1.01 -13.79
CA VAL A 40 4.18 0.06 -13.04
C VAL A 40 4.93 0.33 -11.76
N ASP A 41 5.30 1.60 -11.50
CA ASP A 41 6.06 1.96 -10.29
C ASP A 41 5.19 1.91 -9.03
N PHE A 42 3.96 2.48 -9.11
CA PHE A 42 3.02 2.55 -7.98
C PHE A 42 1.62 2.11 -8.35
N VAL A 43 0.98 1.42 -7.42
CA VAL A 43 -0.46 1.14 -7.45
C VAL A 43 -1.08 1.70 -6.17
N PHE A 44 -1.97 2.69 -6.32
CA PHE A 44 -2.71 3.29 -5.22
C PHE A 44 -4.10 2.67 -5.10
N TYR A 45 -4.52 2.41 -3.87
CA TYR A 45 -5.85 1.90 -3.54
C TYR A 45 -6.33 2.45 -2.19
N GLY A 46 -7.60 2.24 -1.90
CA GLY A 46 -8.27 2.67 -0.68
C GLY A 46 -9.02 1.52 -0.03
N HIS A 47 -10.29 1.74 0.31
CA HIS A 47 -11.21 0.85 0.97
C HIS A 47 -10.92 0.73 2.47
N LEU A 48 -9.77 0.25 2.86
CA LEU A 48 -9.32 0.14 4.24
C LEU A 48 -8.78 1.49 4.73
N HIS A 49 -9.21 1.96 5.90
CA HIS A 49 -9.01 3.33 6.36
C HIS A 49 -7.72 3.50 7.17
N CYS A 50 -6.62 3.13 6.56
CA CYS A 50 -5.27 3.29 7.10
C CYS A 50 -4.26 3.58 5.99
N TYR A 51 -3.00 3.72 6.33
CA TYR A 51 -1.89 3.83 5.39
C TYR A 51 -0.98 2.64 5.50
N GLU A 52 -0.70 1.99 4.38
CA GLU A 52 0.32 0.95 4.29
C GLU A 52 1.03 1.04 2.95
N LYS A 53 2.37 1.00 2.98
CA LYS A 53 3.20 0.90 1.79
C LYS A 53 3.99 -0.40 1.81
N SER A 54 3.96 -1.13 0.70
CA SER A 54 4.78 -2.32 0.55
C SER A 54 6.24 -1.98 0.24
N PHE A 55 7.13 -2.94 0.44
CA PHE A 55 8.34 -3.04 -0.37
C PHE A 55 7.94 -3.18 -1.85
N PRO A 56 8.84 -2.90 -2.82
CA PRO A 56 8.51 -3.17 -4.22
C PRO A 56 8.36 -4.67 -4.44
N ILE A 57 7.26 -5.06 -5.09
CA ILE A 57 6.83 -6.45 -5.26
C ILE A 57 6.74 -6.78 -6.73
N LYS A 58 7.26 -7.96 -7.09
CA LYS A 58 7.10 -8.58 -8.40
C LYS A 58 6.93 -10.08 -8.24
N ASN A 59 5.92 -10.66 -8.89
CA ASN A 59 5.57 -12.08 -8.74
C ASN A 59 5.40 -12.50 -7.27
N ASP A 60 4.68 -11.70 -6.49
CA ASP A 60 4.41 -11.90 -5.05
C ASP A 60 5.66 -11.97 -4.15
N LYS A 61 6.79 -11.43 -4.59
CA LYS A 61 8.04 -11.39 -3.85
C LYS A 61 8.67 -10.00 -3.89
N TYR A 62 9.51 -9.73 -2.89
CA TYR A 62 10.37 -8.54 -2.96
C TYR A 62 11.24 -8.58 -4.21
N ASP A 63 11.23 -7.49 -4.96
CA ASP A 63 12.09 -7.26 -6.12
C ASP A 63 12.33 -5.75 -6.23
N LYS A 64 13.58 -5.33 -6.29
CA LYS A 64 13.94 -3.90 -6.37
C LYS A 64 13.34 -3.19 -7.59
N ASP A 65 13.01 -3.91 -8.65
CA ASP A 65 12.39 -3.43 -9.88
C ASP A 65 10.86 -3.72 -9.91
N GLY A 66 10.30 -4.02 -8.75
CA GLY A 66 8.87 -4.31 -8.58
C GLY A 66 8.00 -3.07 -8.39
N THR A 67 6.72 -3.29 -8.26
CA THR A 67 5.69 -2.28 -8.02
C THR A 67 5.55 -1.99 -6.52
N TYR A 68 5.48 -0.72 -6.14
CA TYR A 68 5.05 -0.32 -4.80
C TYR A 68 3.52 -0.32 -4.72
N TYR A 69 3.00 -1.03 -3.74
CA TYR A 69 1.57 -1.10 -3.45
C TYR A 69 1.27 -0.20 -2.26
N VAL A 70 0.38 0.79 -2.46
CA VAL A 70 0.13 1.85 -1.47
C VAL A 70 -1.35 1.91 -1.14
N LEU A 71 -1.69 1.52 0.08
CA LEU A 71 -2.98 1.76 0.69
C LEU A 71 -3.02 3.19 1.24
N ALA A 72 -3.93 4.00 0.73
CA ALA A 72 -4.10 5.40 1.06
C ALA A 72 -5.56 5.70 1.42
N GLY A 73 -6.10 4.98 2.41
CA GLY A 73 -7.51 5.01 2.77
C GLY A 73 -7.89 6.00 3.88
N GLY A 74 -6.92 6.67 4.50
CA GLY A 74 -7.16 7.52 5.69
C GLY A 74 -7.73 8.92 5.41
N GLY A 75 -8.50 9.11 4.34
CA GLY A 75 -9.03 10.41 3.92
C GLY A 75 -10.25 10.93 4.69
N GLY A 76 -10.76 10.22 5.72
CA GLY A 76 -11.87 10.73 6.55
C GLY A 76 -12.83 9.69 7.11
N GLY A 77 -12.72 8.42 6.75
CA GLY A 77 -13.49 7.33 7.36
C GLY A 77 -12.98 6.97 8.77
N ASN A 78 -13.71 6.10 9.47
CA ASN A 78 -13.25 5.55 10.73
C ASN A 78 -11.95 4.77 10.51
N LEU A 79 -10.92 5.05 11.31
CA LEU A 79 -9.63 4.40 11.18
C LEU A 79 -9.71 2.93 11.57
N GLU A 80 -9.12 2.08 10.75
CA GLU A 80 -9.02 0.63 10.93
C GLU A 80 -7.64 0.25 11.49
N ASP A 81 -7.56 -0.98 12.01
CA ASP A 81 -6.37 -1.49 12.67
C ASP A 81 -5.62 -2.51 11.80
N PHE A 82 -4.34 -2.63 12.03
CA PHE A 82 -3.51 -3.61 11.35
C PHE A 82 -3.53 -4.94 12.08
N SER A 83 -3.50 -6.02 11.30
CA SER A 83 -3.30 -7.36 11.83
C SER A 83 -2.03 -7.42 12.69
N PRO A 84 -2.08 -8.11 13.85
CA PRO A 84 -0.91 -8.35 14.69
C PRO A 84 0.07 -9.35 14.06
N PHE A 85 -0.34 -10.05 12.99
CA PHE A 85 0.50 -11.06 12.36
C PHE A 85 1.56 -10.43 11.45
N PRO A 86 2.76 -10.99 11.42
CA PRO A 86 3.79 -10.57 10.48
C PRO A 86 3.34 -10.79 9.03
N ASN A 87 3.73 -9.87 8.16
CA ASN A 87 3.62 -10.07 6.72
C ASN A 87 4.95 -9.78 6.05
N TYR A 88 5.11 -10.30 4.84
CA TYR A 88 6.37 -10.23 4.10
C TYR A 88 6.51 -8.98 3.22
N PHE A 89 5.42 -8.24 3.05
CA PHE A 89 5.38 -7.17 2.04
C PHE A 89 5.39 -5.76 2.64
N SER A 90 4.92 -5.57 3.86
CA SER A 90 4.74 -4.25 4.44
C SER A 90 6.07 -3.61 4.84
N GLN A 91 6.35 -2.44 4.27
CA GLN A 91 7.51 -1.62 4.59
C GLN A 91 7.17 -0.55 5.63
N LYS A 92 6.02 0.09 5.51
CA LYS A 92 5.56 1.17 6.37
C LYS A 92 4.07 1.05 6.63
N LYS A 93 3.68 1.28 7.88
CA LYS A 93 2.29 1.34 8.32
C LYS A 93 2.05 2.62 9.12
N PHE A 94 0.87 3.20 8.98
CA PHE A 94 0.44 4.33 9.79
C PHE A 94 -1.08 4.32 9.96
N ARG A 95 -1.54 4.32 11.22
CA ARG A 95 -2.94 4.43 11.59
C ARG A 95 -3.25 5.89 11.91
N GLY A 96 -3.76 6.63 10.94
CA GLY A 96 -4.10 8.03 11.11
C GLY A 96 -4.65 8.62 9.82
N HIS A 97 -5.40 9.72 9.95
CA HIS A 97 -5.83 10.48 8.79
C HIS A 97 -4.63 11.11 8.10
N HIS A 98 -4.59 10.99 6.77
CA HIS A 98 -3.43 11.36 5.97
C HIS A 98 -3.81 11.73 4.54
N TYR A 99 -2.87 12.36 3.88
CA TYR A 99 -2.92 12.62 2.45
C TYR A 99 -1.54 12.40 1.81
N LEU A 100 -1.57 12.19 0.50
CA LEU A 100 -0.37 11.95 -0.29
C LEU A 100 -0.12 13.15 -1.21
N LYS A 101 1.16 13.49 -1.38
CA LYS A 101 1.64 14.41 -2.38
C LYS A 101 2.66 13.70 -3.27
N ILE A 102 2.48 13.78 -4.58
CA ILE A 102 3.38 13.18 -5.56
C ILE A 102 3.84 14.27 -6.52
N ASP A 103 5.15 14.48 -6.58
CA ASP A 103 5.79 15.40 -7.52
C ASP A 103 6.53 14.57 -8.58
N ILE A 104 6.17 14.75 -9.85
CA ILE A 104 6.74 13.98 -10.97
C ILE A 104 7.47 14.94 -11.91
N SER A 105 8.70 14.57 -12.26
CA SER A 105 9.48 15.17 -13.33
C SER A 105 9.95 14.10 -14.33
N ASP A 106 10.60 14.49 -15.41
CA ASP A 106 11.09 13.56 -16.45
C ASP A 106 12.02 12.47 -15.90
N LYS A 107 12.73 12.73 -14.82
CA LYS A 107 13.77 11.84 -14.27
C LYS A 107 13.52 11.37 -12.85
N LYS A 108 12.57 12.00 -12.13
CA LYS A 108 12.36 11.74 -10.72
C LYS A 108 10.89 11.74 -10.36
N LEU A 109 10.55 10.90 -9.42
CA LEU A 109 9.29 10.93 -8.72
C LEU A 109 9.58 11.07 -7.23
N PHE A 110 8.97 12.07 -6.61
CA PHE A 110 8.96 12.25 -5.16
C PHE A 110 7.58 11.93 -4.63
N TYR A 111 7.54 11.12 -3.61
CA TYR A 111 6.34 10.65 -2.96
C TYR A 111 6.41 11.02 -1.47
N TYR A 112 5.39 11.71 -1.00
CA TYR A 112 5.30 12.16 0.39
C TYR A 112 3.95 11.77 0.97
N VAL A 113 3.94 11.37 2.24
CA VAL A 113 2.72 11.16 3.02
C VAL A 113 2.76 12.08 4.23
N TYR A 114 1.70 12.82 4.45
CA TYR A 114 1.54 13.71 5.57
C TYR A 114 0.29 13.34 6.38
N ASP A 115 0.38 13.49 7.70
CA ASP A 115 -0.80 13.46 8.54
C ASP A 115 -1.62 14.76 8.43
N ILE A 116 -2.77 14.84 9.12
CA ILE A 116 -3.62 16.04 9.12
C ILE A 116 -2.99 17.27 9.77
N TYR A 117 -1.88 17.10 10.49
CA TYR A 117 -1.11 18.17 11.11
C TYR A 117 0.11 18.58 10.27
N ASN A 118 0.23 18.07 9.05
CA ASN A 118 1.36 18.25 8.14
C ASN A 118 2.70 17.67 8.65
N ASN A 119 2.67 16.72 9.56
CA ASN A 119 3.86 15.96 9.91
C ASN A 119 4.15 14.93 8.80
N LEU A 120 5.41 14.82 8.40
CA LEU A 120 5.84 13.83 7.42
C LEU A 120 5.79 12.42 8.03
N VAL A 121 4.95 11.56 7.46
CA VAL A 121 4.76 10.16 7.86
C VAL A 121 5.67 9.23 7.08
N ASP A 122 5.77 9.46 5.76
CA ASP A 122 6.58 8.64 4.85
C ASP A 122 7.07 9.44 3.65
N TYR A 123 8.18 8.97 3.07
CA TYR A 123 8.83 9.60 1.92
C TYR A 123 9.52 8.56 1.06
N LEU A 124 9.50 8.77 -0.25
CA LEU A 124 10.26 7.97 -1.21
C LEU A 124 10.68 8.84 -2.40
N GLU A 125 11.91 8.64 -2.87
CA GLU A 125 12.40 9.17 -4.14
C GLU A 125 12.70 8.00 -5.09
N LEU A 126 12.16 8.05 -6.29
CA LEU A 126 12.51 7.15 -7.39
C LEU A 126 13.20 7.93 -8.50
N ASN A 127 14.30 7.39 -8.99
CA ASN A 127 14.96 7.85 -10.20
C ASN A 127 14.48 7.02 -11.39
N LYS A 128 14.17 7.69 -12.49
CA LYS A 128 13.70 7.10 -13.76
C LYS A 128 14.86 7.02 -14.75
#